data_fd400d8819cd459a49ab116e13f4ed33
#
_entry.id   fd400d8819cd459a49ab116e13f4ed33
#
_cell.length_a   1.000
_cell.length_b   1.000
_cell.length_c   1.000
_cell.angle_alpha   90.00
_cell.angle_beta   90.00
_cell.angle_gamma   90.00
#
_symmetry.space_group_name_H-M   'P 1'
#
loop_
_entity.id
_entity.type
_entity.pdbx_description
1 polymer ?
#
loop_
_entity_poly.entity_id
_entity_poly.type
_entity_poly.pdbx_seq_one_letter_code
_entity_poly.pdbx_strand_id
1 'polypeptide(L)'
;MENLRKKYKEKDGRIYEIKTTIQEDDEEEKEFTFLFRKPGTASYERYVKLSSNSAVKALKTFVMDNICEEQYKKLGDALEEYPAMCISLGEKLLNMLGLSKDTAVKKL
;
A
#
# COMPACT_ATOMS: atom_id res chain seq x y z
N MET A 1 -16.52 -7.43 -4.12
CA MET A 1 -15.60 -6.35 -4.52
C MET A 1 -16.27 -5.13 -5.13
N GLU A 2 -17.21 -5.30 -6.03
CA GLU A 2 -17.91 -4.18 -6.66
C GLU A 2 -18.70 -3.31 -5.68
N ASN A 3 -19.39 -3.91 -4.73
CA ASN A 3 -20.12 -3.16 -3.72
C ASN A 3 -19.16 -2.33 -2.85
N LEU A 4 -18.01 -2.88 -2.57
CA LEU A 4 -16.98 -2.22 -1.79
C LEU A 4 -16.37 -1.04 -2.55
N ARG A 5 -16.07 -1.25 -3.83
CA ARG A 5 -15.57 -0.19 -4.72
C ARG A 5 -16.54 0.98 -4.78
N LYS A 6 -17.81 0.67 -4.99
CA LYS A 6 -18.86 1.67 -5.09
C LYS A 6 -19.00 2.46 -3.78
N LYS A 7 -18.99 1.76 -2.65
CA LYS A 7 -19.10 2.37 -1.35
C LYS A 7 -18.00 3.40 -1.10
N TYR A 8 -16.73 3.02 -1.36
CA TYR A 8 -15.60 3.90 -1.10
C TYR A 8 -15.45 4.99 -2.13
N LYS A 9 -15.80 4.72 -3.38
CA LYS A 9 -15.80 5.74 -4.42
C LYS A 9 -16.76 6.88 -4.08
N GLU A 10 -17.93 6.56 -3.56
CA GLU A 10 -18.92 7.56 -3.18
C GLU A 10 -18.52 8.34 -1.92
N LYS A 11 -17.84 7.66 -0.99
CA LYS A 11 -17.52 8.22 0.32
C LYS A 11 -16.29 9.11 0.32
N ASP A 12 -15.19 8.67 -0.27
CA ASP A 12 -13.88 9.33 -0.14
C ASP A 12 -13.33 9.93 -1.43
N GLY A 13 -13.91 9.64 -2.58
CA GLY A 13 -13.51 10.22 -3.85
C GLY A 13 -12.15 9.82 -4.41
N ARG A 14 -11.21 9.33 -3.61
CA ARG A 14 -9.87 8.92 -4.06
C ARG A 14 -9.52 7.54 -3.54
N ILE A 15 -10.15 6.56 -4.16
CA ILE A 15 -9.90 5.15 -3.84
C ILE A 15 -9.20 4.52 -5.04
N TYR A 16 -8.17 3.75 -4.74
CA TYR A 16 -7.37 3.09 -5.75
C TYR A 16 -7.38 1.60 -5.53
N GLU A 17 -7.51 0.87 -6.63
CA GLU A 17 -7.38 -0.57 -6.60
C GLU A 17 -5.94 -0.93 -6.91
N ILE A 18 -5.33 -1.69 -6.01
CA ILE A 18 -3.96 -2.16 -6.20
C ILE A 18 -4.00 -3.67 -6.33
N LYS A 19 -3.51 -4.17 -7.46
CA LYS A 19 -3.34 -5.59 -7.69
C LYS A 19 -1.88 -5.94 -7.53
N THR A 20 -1.61 -7.02 -6.82
CA THR A 20 -0.26 -7.54 -6.72
C THR A 20 -0.27 -9.03 -6.96
N THR A 21 0.71 -9.50 -7.72
CA THR A 21 0.84 -10.92 -8.07
C THR A 21 2.09 -11.45 -7.40
N ILE A 22 1.92 -12.56 -6.68
CA ILE A 22 3.02 -13.22 -6.00
C ILE A 22 3.24 -14.57 -6.67
N GLN A 23 4.48 -14.81 -7.05
CA GLN A 23 4.88 -16.09 -7.61
C GLN A 23 5.80 -16.77 -6.60
N GLU A 24 5.21 -17.67 -5.81
CA GLU A 24 5.92 -18.38 -4.77
C GLU A 24 6.85 -19.45 -5.33
N ASP A 25 6.40 -20.08 -6.43
CA ASP A 25 7.18 -21.08 -7.14
C ASP A 25 6.87 -21.01 -8.63
N ASP A 26 7.44 -21.90 -9.44
CA ASP A 26 7.25 -21.92 -10.89
C ASP A 26 5.85 -22.35 -11.34
N GLU A 27 5.07 -22.94 -10.45
CA GLU A 27 3.79 -23.54 -10.81
C GLU A 27 2.57 -22.70 -10.46
N GLU A 28 2.66 -21.89 -9.41
CA GLU A 28 1.50 -21.13 -8.93
C GLU A 28 1.77 -19.65 -8.78
N GLU A 29 0.80 -18.87 -9.24
CA GLU A 29 0.74 -17.44 -8.98
C GLU A 29 -0.45 -17.16 -8.09
N LYS A 30 -0.27 -16.28 -7.11
CA LYS A 30 -1.38 -15.77 -6.31
C LYS A 30 -1.56 -14.29 -6.59
N GLU A 31 -2.80 -13.91 -6.84
CA GLU A 31 -3.15 -12.53 -7.09
C GLU A 31 -3.96 -11.99 -5.92
N PHE A 32 -3.56 -10.83 -5.45
CA PHE A 32 -4.29 -10.10 -4.42
C PHE A 32 -4.77 -8.77 -4.98
N THR A 33 -5.99 -8.41 -4.62
CA THR A 33 -6.57 -7.13 -5.01
C THR A 33 -7.06 -6.43 -3.75
N PHE A 34 -6.56 -5.24 -3.51
CA PHE A 34 -6.94 -4.45 -2.34
C PHE A 34 -7.37 -3.06 -2.76
N LEU A 35 -8.28 -2.48 -1.99
CA LEU A 35 -8.71 -1.09 -2.18
C LEU A 35 -8.06 -0.22 -1.11
N PHE A 36 -7.36 0.80 -1.56
CA PHE A 36 -6.65 1.74 -0.69
C PHE A 36 -7.14 3.15 -0.90
N ARG A 37 -7.15 3.92 0.16
CA ARG A 37 -7.30 5.36 0.08
C ARG A 37 -5.95 5.97 -0.26
N LYS A 38 -5.95 7.09 -0.97
CA LYS A 38 -4.71 7.85 -1.13
C LYS A 38 -4.25 8.32 0.25
N PRO A 39 -3.01 8.02 0.66
CA PRO A 39 -2.54 8.43 1.98
C PRO A 39 -2.56 9.94 2.15
N GLY A 40 -2.93 10.38 3.35
CA GLY A 40 -2.88 11.79 3.71
C GLY A 40 -1.54 12.16 4.32
N THR A 41 -1.37 13.45 4.57
CA THR A 41 -0.14 13.99 5.14
C THR A 41 0.17 13.40 6.52
N ALA A 42 -0.84 13.23 7.37
CA ALA A 42 -0.66 12.66 8.71
C ALA A 42 -0.14 11.22 8.66
N SER A 43 -0.67 10.41 7.75
CA SER A 43 -0.23 9.03 7.58
C SER A 43 1.22 8.98 7.09
N TYR A 44 1.57 9.84 6.16
CA TYR A 44 2.95 9.94 5.64
C TYR A 44 3.92 10.37 6.73
N GLU A 45 3.57 11.37 7.53
CA GLU A 45 4.43 11.85 8.62
C GLU A 45 4.67 10.76 9.67
N ARG A 46 3.63 9.98 9.99
CA ARG A 46 3.76 8.84 10.90
C ARG A 46 4.72 7.81 10.33
N TYR A 47 4.61 7.54 9.03
CA TYR A 47 5.53 6.63 8.35
C TYR A 47 6.99 7.10 8.49
N VAL A 48 7.24 8.37 8.22
CA VAL A 48 8.59 8.94 8.31
C VAL A 48 9.14 8.82 9.74
N LYS A 49 8.34 9.16 10.74
CA LYS A 49 8.75 9.05 12.14
C LYS A 49 9.10 7.62 12.54
N LEU A 50 8.24 6.67 12.17
CA LEU A 50 8.45 5.27 12.52
C LEU A 50 9.63 4.66 11.79
N SER A 51 9.95 5.15 10.60
CA SER A 51 11.02 4.59 9.78
C SER A 51 12.40 4.75 10.42
N SER A 52 12.56 5.73 11.31
CA SER A 52 13.82 5.91 12.05
C SER A 52 14.09 4.78 13.05
N ASN A 53 13.04 4.11 13.51
CA ASN A 53 13.17 3.00 14.46
C ASN A 53 13.14 1.64 13.78
N SER A 54 12.23 1.47 12.83
CA SER A 54 12.09 0.23 12.08
C SER A 54 11.42 0.49 10.74
N ALA A 55 12.17 0.30 9.66
CA ALA A 55 11.65 0.49 8.31
C ALA A 55 10.50 -0.48 8.03
N VAL A 56 10.61 -1.72 8.49
CA VAL A 56 9.60 -2.75 8.28
C VAL A 56 8.29 -2.41 8.98
N LYS A 57 8.37 -2.03 10.26
CA LYS A 57 7.17 -1.66 11.02
C LYS A 57 6.53 -0.39 10.48
N ALA A 58 7.35 0.58 10.09
CA ALA A 58 6.85 1.83 9.51
C ALA A 58 6.05 1.57 8.24
N LEU A 59 6.59 0.74 7.36
CA LEU A 59 5.95 0.43 6.10
C LEU A 59 4.66 -0.37 6.31
N LYS A 60 4.68 -1.35 7.20
CA LYS A 60 3.48 -2.13 7.55
C LYS A 60 2.38 -1.23 8.10
N THR A 61 2.72 -0.34 9.03
CA THR A 61 1.75 0.59 9.59
C THR A 61 1.17 1.51 8.52
N PHE A 62 2.02 2.02 7.63
CA PHE A 62 1.60 2.88 6.54
C PHE A 62 0.61 2.19 5.60
N VAL A 63 0.90 0.95 5.22
CA VAL A 63 0.03 0.16 4.37
C VAL A 63 -1.29 -0.14 5.08
N MET A 64 -1.23 -0.57 6.34
CA MET A 64 -2.44 -0.90 7.10
C MET A 64 -3.31 0.32 7.42
N ASP A 65 -2.72 1.50 7.56
CA ASP A 65 -3.48 2.74 7.79
C ASP A 65 -4.36 3.13 6.61
N ASN A 66 -3.99 2.71 5.41
CA ASN A 66 -4.63 3.21 4.19
C ASN A 66 -5.50 2.18 3.47
N ILE A 67 -5.59 0.97 3.98
CA ILE A 67 -6.49 -0.05 3.43
C ILE A 67 -7.93 0.27 3.80
N CYS A 68 -8.88 -0.06 2.94
CA CYS A 68 -10.28 0.07 3.30
C CYS A 68 -10.61 -0.89 4.45
N GLU A 69 -11.46 -0.44 5.35
CA GLU A 69 -11.75 -1.13 6.61
C GLU A 69 -12.16 -2.59 6.44
N GLU A 70 -12.98 -2.88 5.45
CA GLU A 70 -13.51 -4.22 5.21
C GLU A 70 -12.42 -5.22 4.78
N GLN A 71 -11.28 -4.73 4.30
CA GLN A 71 -10.18 -5.59 3.88
C GLN A 71 -9.02 -5.61 4.88
N TYR A 72 -9.17 -4.95 6.02
CA TYR A 72 -8.11 -4.86 7.01
C TYR A 72 -7.59 -6.22 7.46
N LYS A 73 -8.49 -7.11 7.83
CA LYS A 73 -8.10 -8.45 8.27
C LYS A 73 -7.48 -9.27 7.14
N LYS A 74 -8.06 -9.17 5.94
CA LYS A 74 -7.55 -9.87 4.76
C LYS A 74 -6.12 -9.44 4.44
N LEU A 75 -5.87 -8.15 4.50
CA LEU A 75 -4.52 -7.62 4.26
C LEU A 75 -3.56 -8.07 5.35
N GLY A 76 -3.97 -7.98 6.61
CA GLY A 76 -3.14 -8.43 7.73
C GLY A 76 -2.72 -9.88 7.59
N ASP A 77 -3.66 -10.75 7.27
CA ASP A 77 -3.38 -12.18 7.07
C ASP A 77 -2.43 -12.42 5.88
N ALA A 78 -2.64 -11.68 4.80
CA ALA A 78 -1.78 -11.79 3.62
C ALA A 78 -0.35 -11.35 3.93
N LEU A 79 -0.17 -10.30 4.72
CA LEU A 79 1.16 -9.81 5.09
C LEU A 79 1.86 -10.73 6.09
N GLU A 80 1.11 -11.52 6.86
CA GLU A 80 1.70 -12.54 7.71
C GLU A 80 2.35 -13.64 6.86
N GLU A 81 1.69 -14.06 5.79
CA GLU A 81 2.19 -15.09 4.90
C GLU A 81 3.24 -14.55 3.92
N TYR A 82 3.04 -13.33 3.43
CA TYR A 82 3.92 -12.70 2.43
C TYR A 82 4.38 -11.33 2.92
N PRO A 83 5.28 -11.29 3.90
CA PRO A 83 5.68 -10.00 4.48
C PRO A 83 6.33 -9.04 3.49
N ALA A 84 7.03 -9.55 2.49
CA ALA A 84 7.66 -8.70 1.48
C ALA A 84 6.64 -7.99 0.56
N MET A 85 5.40 -8.48 0.51
CA MET A 85 4.34 -7.80 -0.23
C MET A 85 4.07 -6.41 0.31
N CYS A 86 4.38 -6.18 1.57
CA CYS A 86 4.28 -4.87 2.20
C CYS A 86 5.15 -3.83 1.47
N ILE A 87 6.30 -4.23 0.97
CA ILE A 87 7.20 -3.35 0.22
C ILE A 87 6.54 -2.93 -1.09
N SER A 88 5.98 -3.91 -1.81
CA SER A 88 5.32 -3.63 -3.09
C SER A 88 4.12 -2.70 -2.94
N LEU A 89 3.28 -2.97 -1.95
CA LEU A 89 2.10 -2.15 -1.69
C LEU A 89 2.49 -0.76 -1.18
N GLY A 90 3.44 -0.70 -0.25
CA GLY A 90 3.91 0.56 0.32
C GLY A 90 4.54 1.46 -0.73
N GLU A 91 5.31 0.89 -1.63
CA GLU A 91 5.92 1.65 -2.73
C GLU A 91 4.85 2.29 -3.62
N LYS A 92 3.79 1.55 -3.95
CA LYS A 92 2.70 2.11 -4.76
C LYS A 92 2.00 3.26 -4.04
N LEU A 93 1.79 3.14 -2.75
CA LEU A 93 1.19 4.22 -1.96
C LEU A 93 2.10 5.45 -1.91
N LEU A 94 3.40 5.24 -1.75
CA LEU A 94 4.38 6.34 -1.77
C LEU A 94 4.45 7.00 -3.14
N ASN A 95 4.30 6.22 -4.22
CA ASN A 95 4.27 6.78 -5.57
C ASN A 95 3.10 7.75 -5.74
N MET A 96 1.98 7.47 -5.10
CA MET A 96 0.83 8.38 -5.12
C MET A 96 1.14 9.72 -4.43
N LEU A 97 2.13 9.72 -3.55
CA LEU A 97 2.55 10.91 -2.82
C LEU A 97 3.77 11.60 -3.44
N GLY A 98 4.18 11.14 -4.62
CA GLY A 98 5.24 11.80 -5.34
C GLY A 98 6.60 11.12 -5.34
N LEU A 99 6.68 9.89 -4.84
CA LEU A 99 7.94 9.13 -4.97
C LEU A 99 8.18 8.87 -6.44
N SER A 100 9.20 9.48 -7.00
CA SER A 100 9.47 9.44 -8.43
C SER A 100 10.38 8.29 -8.81
N LYS A 101 10.11 7.67 -9.96
CA LYS A 101 10.99 6.66 -10.54
C LYS A 101 12.23 7.29 -11.15
N ASP A 102 12.07 8.50 -11.70
CA ASP A 102 13.11 9.21 -12.41
C ASP A 102 13.28 10.60 -11.82
N THR A 103 14.39 10.81 -11.16
CA THR A 103 14.74 12.11 -10.61
C THR A 103 16.14 12.45 -11.11
N ALA A 104 16.26 13.61 -11.75
CA ALA A 104 17.53 14.05 -12.29
C ALA A 104 17.98 15.34 -11.61
N VAL A 105 19.29 15.49 -11.47
CA VAL A 105 19.87 16.71 -10.96
C VAL A 105 20.87 17.25 -11.99
N LYS A 106 20.88 18.56 -12.19
CA LYS A 106 21.82 19.20 -13.08
C LYS A 106 22.59 20.26 -12.29
N LYS A 107 23.91 20.21 -12.38
CA LYS A 107 24.77 21.24 -11.78
C LYS A 107 24.75 22.47 -12.67
N LEU A 108 24.42 23.61 -12.09
CA LEU A 108 24.41 24.87 -12.81
C LEU A 108 25.78 25.54 -12.79
#